data_2d7a91746b15a82a8b0e5cd7188a3487
#
_entry.id   2d7a91746b15a82a8b0e5cd7188a3487
#
_cell.length_a   1.000
_cell.length_b   1.000
_cell.length_c   1.000
_cell.angle_alpha   90.00
_cell.angle_beta   90.00
_cell.angle_gamma   90.00
#
_symmetry.space_group_name_H-M   'P 1'
#
loop_
_entity.id
_entity.type
_entity.pdbx_description
1 polymer ?
#
loop_
_entity_poly.entity_id
_entity_poly.type
_entity_poly.pdbx_seq_one_letter_code
_entity_poly.pdbx_strand_id
1 'polypeptide(L)'
;MAEVQQSYDRIKRRLGEAEGYLMLDLPARALAILEARPDWATMQFEAASLTGEALRVLGRYRDALKPLEVAAALRPGDVVVAIALGWCYKRTHRLAQAIDALGRAVRHNPQAPLLHYNLSCYWSLVGNPTKSLDELAIALDLDPDLRDRIAAEPDFDAVRGNPDFERLTAPGPAPLA
;
A
#
# COMPACT_ATOMS: atom_id res chain seq x y z
N MET A 1 -34.58 7.65 -13.66
CA MET A 1 -34.28 6.77 -12.50
C MET A 1 -33.78 5.39 -12.98
N ALA A 2 -34.53 4.63 -13.78
CA ALA A 2 -34.13 3.30 -14.25
C ALA A 2 -32.83 3.28 -15.08
N GLU A 3 -32.64 4.23 -15.99
CA GLU A 3 -31.41 4.33 -16.83
C GLU A 3 -30.15 4.62 -16.00
N VAL A 4 -30.26 5.48 -14.98
CA VAL A 4 -29.15 5.79 -14.07
C VAL A 4 -28.75 4.55 -13.27
N GLN A 5 -29.75 3.80 -12.75
CA GLN A 5 -29.52 2.56 -12.03
C GLN A 5 -28.86 1.51 -12.92
N GLN A 6 -29.35 1.34 -14.14
CA GLN A 6 -28.78 0.40 -15.11
C GLN A 6 -27.33 0.77 -15.49
N SER A 7 -27.01 2.06 -15.60
CA SER A 7 -25.66 2.54 -15.85
C SER A 7 -24.74 2.22 -14.67
N TYR A 8 -25.19 2.48 -13.44
CA TYR A 8 -24.46 2.17 -12.22
C TYR A 8 -24.15 0.68 -12.09
N ASP A 9 -25.15 -0.19 -12.28
CA ASP A 9 -24.99 -1.64 -12.17
C ASP A 9 -24.00 -2.18 -13.21
N ARG A 10 -24.01 -1.61 -14.42
CA ARG A 10 -23.05 -1.94 -15.47
C ARG A 10 -21.63 -1.54 -15.10
N ILE A 11 -21.43 -0.34 -14.53
CA ILE A 11 -20.13 0.15 -14.05
C ILE A 11 -19.63 -0.78 -12.96
N LYS A 12 -20.44 -1.04 -11.93
CA LYS A 12 -20.11 -1.92 -10.81
C LYS A 12 -19.67 -3.32 -11.27
N ARG A 13 -20.41 -3.91 -12.23
CA ARG A 13 -20.05 -5.22 -12.78
C ARG A 13 -18.70 -5.20 -13.48
N ARG A 14 -18.37 -4.16 -14.24
CA ARG A 14 -17.07 -4.04 -14.93
C ARG A 14 -15.91 -3.83 -13.96
N LEU A 15 -16.11 -3.08 -12.89
CA LEU A 15 -15.09 -2.95 -11.85
C LEU A 15 -14.88 -4.28 -11.13
N GLY A 16 -15.93 -5.03 -10.82
CA GLY A 16 -15.83 -6.38 -10.26
C GLY A 16 -15.12 -7.37 -11.19
N GLU A 17 -15.31 -7.24 -12.51
CA GLU A 17 -14.58 -8.03 -13.50
C GLU A 17 -13.09 -7.69 -13.51
N ALA A 18 -12.75 -6.40 -13.46
CA ALA A 18 -11.35 -5.96 -13.39
C ALA A 18 -10.66 -6.42 -12.10
N GLU A 19 -11.35 -6.32 -10.96
CA GLU A 19 -10.87 -6.82 -9.67
C GLU A 19 -10.66 -8.34 -9.74
N GLY A 20 -11.59 -9.09 -10.29
CA GLY A 20 -11.47 -10.53 -10.50
C GLY A 20 -10.24 -10.91 -11.34
N TYR A 21 -9.92 -10.16 -12.39
CA TYR A 21 -8.69 -10.38 -13.14
C TYR A 21 -7.42 -10.09 -12.33
N LEU A 22 -7.43 -9.08 -11.45
CA LEU A 22 -6.29 -8.83 -10.54
C LEU A 22 -6.10 -9.99 -9.56
N MET A 23 -7.18 -10.53 -9.00
CA MET A 23 -7.13 -11.70 -8.11
C MET A 23 -6.60 -12.97 -8.80
N LEU A 24 -6.79 -13.07 -10.13
CA LEU A 24 -6.28 -14.16 -10.96
C LEU A 24 -4.85 -13.90 -11.51
N ASP A 25 -4.18 -12.84 -11.03
CA ASP A 25 -2.85 -12.40 -11.52
C ASP A 25 -2.85 -12.12 -13.04
N LEU A 26 -3.92 -11.50 -13.54
CA LEU A 26 -4.10 -11.09 -14.93
C LEU A 26 -4.22 -9.56 -15.06
N PRO A 27 -3.22 -8.78 -14.60
CA PRO A 27 -3.31 -7.32 -14.51
C PRO A 27 -3.48 -6.62 -15.86
N ALA A 28 -2.98 -7.19 -16.95
CA ALA A 28 -3.16 -6.63 -18.29
C ALA A 28 -4.64 -6.68 -18.74
N ARG A 29 -5.38 -7.75 -18.38
CA ARG A 29 -6.81 -7.85 -18.66
C ARG A 29 -7.62 -6.88 -17.80
N ALA A 30 -7.28 -6.76 -16.53
CA ALA A 30 -7.88 -5.76 -15.65
C ALA A 30 -7.71 -4.34 -16.22
N LEU A 31 -6.50 -3.98 -16.61
CA LEU A 31 -6.18 -2.67 -17.18
C LEU A 31 -6.98 -2.41 -18.47
N ALA A 32 -7.08 -3.38 -19.37
CA ALA A 32 -7.86 -3.24 -20.61
C ALA A 32 -9.34 -2.92 -20.35
N ILE A 33 -9.95 -3.50 -19.30
CA ILE A 33 -11.33 -3.17 -18.90
C ILE A 33 -11.42 -1.75 -18.38
N LEU A 34 -10.46 -1.33 -17.54
CA LEU A 34 -10.44 -0.02 -16.91
C LEU A 34 -10.21 1.10 -17.94
N GLU A 35 -9.35 0.88 -18.92
CA GLU A 35 -9.05 1.83 -20.01
C GLU A 35 -10.17 1.93 -21.06
N ALA A 36 -10.95 0.87 -21.26
CA ALA A 36 -12.04 0.84 -22.24
C ALA A 36 -13.24 1.74 -21.89
N ARG A 37 -13.28 2.28 -20.69
CA ARG A 37 -14.34 3.17 -20.21
C ARG A 37 -13.75 4.38 -19.49
N PRO A 38 -13.78 5.56 -20.11
CA PRO A 38 -13.28 6.78 -19.47
C PRO A 38 -14.22 7.38 -18.41
N ASP A 39 -15.51 7.02 -18.42
CA ASP A 39 -16.51 7.58 -17.48
C ASP A 39 -16.69 6.71 -16.24
N TRP A 40 -15.83 6.95 -15.24
CA TRP A 40 -15.89 6.33 -13.91
C TRP A 40 -16.35 7.31 -12.83
N ALA A 41 -17.00 8.43 -13.18
CA ALA A 41 -17.28 9.53 -12.26
C ALA A 41 -18.04 9.10 -10.99
N THR A 42 -18.96 8.13 -11.10
CA THR A 42 -19.75 7.63 -9.98
C THR A 42 -19.00 6.64 -9.06
N MET A 43 -17.91 6.03 -9.56
CA MET A 43 -17.09 5.05 -8.83
C MET A 43 -15.60 5.35 -9.03
N GLN A 44 -15.24 6.63 -8.92
CA GLN A 44 -13.91 7.14 -9.23
C GLN A 44 -12.82 6.53 -8.34
N PHE A 45 -13.10 6.32 -7.06
CA PHE A 45 -12.15 5.70 -6.15
C PHE A 45 -11.82 4.28 -6.58
N GLU A 46 -12.83 3.44 -6.80
CA GLU A 46 -12.67 2.04 -7.17
C GLU A 46 -11.92 1.91 -8.50
N ALA A 47 -12.30 2.70 -9.49
CA ALA A 47 -11.63 2.71 -10.80
C ALA A 47 -10.16 3.17 -10.69
N ALA A 48 -9.88 4.22 -9.94
CA ALA A 48 -8.54 4.75 -9.75
C ALA A 48 -7.65 3.77 -8.96
N SER A 49 -8.18 3.18 -7.89
CA SER A 49 -7.48 2.18 -7.08
C SER A 49 -7.13 0.95 -7.91
N LEU A 50 -8.09 0.36 -8.63
CA LEU A 50 -7.85 -0.82 -9.46
C LEU A 50 -6.90 -0.52 -10.64
N THR A 51 -6.99 0.67 -11.25
CA THR A 51 -6.07 1.08 -12.31
C THR A 51 -4.65 1.19 -11.78
N GLY A 52 -4.48 1.83 -10.64
CA GLY A 52 -3.18 1.97 -9.99
C GLY A 52 -2.58 0.62 -9.61
N GLU A 53 -3.38 -0.27 -9.06
CA GLU A 53 -2.95 -1.62 -8.70
C GLU A 53 -2.57 -2.46 -9.93
N ALA A 54 -3.37 -2.44 -10.99
CA ALA A 54 -3.04 -3.13 -12.24
C ALA A 54 -1.70 -2.66 -12.83
N LEU A 55 -1.48 -1.34 -12.84
CA LEU A 55 -0.22 -0.75 -13.32
C LEU A 55 0.96 -1.10 -12.40
N ARG A 56 0.75 -1.13 -11.08
CA ARG A 56 1.76 -1.52 -10.10
C ARG A 56 2.19 -2.97 -10.31
N VAL A 57 1.26 -3.89 -10.46
CA VAL A 57 1.53 -5.32 -10.69
C VAL A 57 2.24 -5.53 -12.04
N LEU A 58 1.91 -4.74 -13.06
CA LEU A 58 2.62 -4.73 -14.36
C LEU A 58 4.03 -4.11 -14.30
N GLY A 59 4.48 -3.62 -13.13
CA GLY A 59 5.77 -2.94 -13.00
C GLY A 59 5.80 -1.51 -13.59
N ARG A 60 4.66 -1.00 -14.05
CA ARG A 60 4.50 0.35 -14.61
C ARG A 60 4.34 1.40 -13.51
N TYR A 61 5.32 1.44 -12.58
CA TYR A 61 5.22 2.22 -11.34
C TYR A 61 4.99 3.72 -11.57
N ARG A 62 5.61 4.32 -12.60
CA ARG A 62 5.40 5.75 -12.90
C ARG A 62 3.98 6.05 -13.34
N ASP A 63 3.41 5.16 -14.14
CA ASP A 63 2.03 5.30 -14.65
C ASP A 63 1.00 5.07 -13.53
N ALA A 64 1.33 4.20 -12.56
CA ALA A 64 0.49 3.91 -11.41
C ALA A 64 0.34 5.09 -10.43
N LEU A 65 1.31 6.02 -10.39
CA LEU A 65 1.30 7.13 -9.43
C LEU A 65 0.04 7.98 -9.54
N LYS A 66 -0.30 8.44 -10.75
CA LYS A 66 -1.45 9.34 -10.94
C LYS A 66 -2.79 8.73 -10.49
N PRO A 67 -3.18 7.54 -10.92
CA PRO A 67 -4.42 6.92 -10.43
C PRO A 67 -4.37 6.65 -8.92
N LEU A 68 -3.25 6.20 -8.34
CA LEU A 68 -3.14 6.00 -6.90
C LEU A 68 -3.19 7.30 -6.10
N GLU A 69 -2.64 8.41 -6.61
CA GLU A 69 -2.76 9.74 -6.01
C GLU A 69 -4.22 10.21 -5.99
N VAL A 70 -4.97 9.95 -7.06
CA VAL A 70 -6.42 10.23 -7.13
C VAL A 70 -7.18 9.39 -6.08
N ALA A 71 -6.91 8.10 -6.02
CA ALA A 71 -7.55 7.22 -5.04
C ALA A 71 -7.22 7.66 -3.59
N ALA A 72 -5.96 7.97 -3.30
CA ALA A 72 -5.53 8.45 -1.98
C ALA A 72 -6.14 9.82 -1.61
N ALA A 73 -6.41 10.69 -2.58
CA ALA A 73 -7.11 11.95 -2.34
C ALA A 73 -8.60 11.75 -2.03
N LEU A 74 -9.24 10.75 -2.66
CA LEU A 74 -10.64 10.42 -2.43
C LEU A 74 -10.87 9.69 -1.10
N ARG A 75 -9.93 8.81 -0.69
CA ARG A 75 -9.97 8.08 0.59
C ARG A 75 -8.58 8.10 1.24
N PRO A 76 -8.21 9.19 1.95
CA PRO A 76 -6.87 9.38 2.50
C PRO A 76 -6.42 8.33 3.52
N GLY A 77 -7.37 7.62 4.15
CA GLY A 77 -7.10 6.55 5.12
C GLY A 77 -7.08 5.15 4.52
N ASP A 78 -7.26 4.99 3.21
CA ASP A 78 -7.26 3.65 2.62
C ASP A 78 -5.86 3.04 2.66
N VAL A 79 -5.73 1.95 3.45
CA VAL A 79 -4.45 1.30 3.75
C VAL A 79 -3.82 0.69 2.49
N VAL A 80 -4.64 0.03 1.67
CA VAL A 80 -4.18 -0.67 0.46
C VAL A 80 -3.65 0.33 -0.56
N VAL A 81 -4.40 1.40 -0.80
CA VAL A 81 -3.99 2.49 -1.70
C VAL A 81 -2.71 3.18 -1.20
N ALA A 82 -2.62 3.46 0.10
CA ALA A 82 -1.44 4.12 0.67
C ALA A 82 -0.18 3.27 0.52
N ILE A 83 -0.27 1.96 0.76
CA ILE A 83 0.86 1.03 0.59
C ILE A 83 1.24 0.91 -0.89
N ALA A 84 0.27 0.76 -1.79
CA ALA A 84 0.53 0.70 -3.23
C ALA A 84 1.20 1.97 -3.76
N LEU A 85 0.73 3.13 -3.32
CA LEU A 85 1.31 4.44 -3.66
C LEU A 85 2.73 4.60 -3.10
N GLY A 86 2.94 4.26 -1.82
CA GLY A 86 4.25 4.25 -1.18
C GLY A 86 5.25 3.36 -1.92
N TRP A 87 4.83 2.16 -2.29
CA TRP A 87 5.63 1.24 -3.10
C TRP A 87 6.01 1.83 -4.46
N CYS A 88 5.06 2.42 -5.19
CA CYS A 88 5.33 3.04 -6.49
C CYS A 88 6.29 4.23 -6.36
N TYR A 89 6.17 5.05 -5.31
CA TYR A 89 7.14 6.11 -5.02
C TYR A 89 8.52 5.55 -4.71
N LYS A 90 8.64 4.49 -3.87
CA LYS A 90 9.91 3.81 -3.60
C LYS A 90 10.56 3.33 -4.90
N ARG A 91 9.80 2.62 -5.75
CA ARG A 91 10.28 2.06 -7.03
C ARG A 91 10.66 3.13 -8.06
N THR A 92 10.21 4.37 -7.86
CA THR A 92 10.57 5.53 -8.70
C THR A 92 11.56 6.48 -8.04
N HIS A 93 12.24 6.04 -6.95
CA HIS A 93 13.24 6.79 -6.19
C HIS A 93 12.71 8.08 -5.54
N ARG A 94 11.45 8.06 -5.11
CA ARG A 94 10.75 9.19 -4.49
C ARG A 94 10.41 8.88 -3.01
N LEU A 95 11.42 8.49 -2.21
CA LEU A 95 11.20 8.05 -0.83
C LEU A 95 10.54 9.10 0.07
N ALA A 96 10.85 10.39 -0.13
CA ALA A 96 10.21 11.45 0.65
C ALA A 96 8.68 11.49 0.41
N GLN A 97 8.25 11.28 -0.83
CA GLN A 97 6.82 11.21 -1.17
C GLN A 97 6.18 9.91 -0.66
N ALA A 98 6.92 8.80 -0.65
CA ALA A 98 6.45 7.54 -0.06
C ALA A 98 6.16 7.71 1.44
N ILE A 99 7.09 8.31 2.19
CA ILE A 99 6.96 8.60 3.62
C ILE A 99 5.77 9.53 3.88
N ASP A 100 5.64 10.61 3.09
CA ASP A 100 4.53 11.55 3.24
C ASP A 100 3.17 10.90 2.96
N ALA A 101 3.07 10.07 1.92
CA ALA A 101 1.83 9.36 1.58
C ALA A 101 1.39 8.39 2.69
N LEU A 102 2.32 7.56 3.21
CA LEU A 102 2.04 6.66 4.34
C LEU A 102 1.75 7.44 5.63
N GLY A 103 2.49 8.51 5.91
CA GLY A 103 2.25 9.36 7.08
C GLY A 103 0.87 10.04 7.07
N ARG A 104 0.36 10.39 5.88
CA ARG A 104 -1.04 10.84 5.77
C ARG A 104 -2.03 9.73 6.10
N ALA A 105 -1.80 8.52 5.59
CA ALA A 105 -2.68 7.39 5.87
C ALA A 105 -2.69 6.99 7.35
N VAL A 106 -1.54 7.02 8.02
CA VAL A 106 -1.42 6.78 9.47
C VAL A 106 -2.26 7.75 10.29
N ARG A 107 -2.33 9.04 9.91
CA ARG A 107 -3.18 10.02 10.62
C ARG A 107 -4.67 9.66 10.57
N HIS A 108 -5.11 8.93 9.55
CA HIS A 108 -6.49 8.47 9.41
C HIS A 108 -6.70 7.07 9.99
N ASN A 109 -5.66 6.25 9.97
CA ASN A 109 -5.68 4.86 10.42
C ASN A 109 -4.46 4.53 11.30
N PRO A 110 -4.34 5.09 12.52
CA PRO A 110 -3.16 4.90 13.38
C PRO A 110 -3.04 3.46 13.92
N GLN A 111 -4.07 2.65 13.79
CA GLN A 111 -4.08 1.25 14.21
C GLN A 111 -3.81 0.27 13.06
N ALA A 112 -3.33 0.75 11.91
CA ALA A 112 -3.00 -0.11 10.76
C ALA A 112 -1.52 -0.52 10.80
N PRO A 113 -1.17 -1.75 11.25
CA PRO A 113 0.22 -2.16 11.48
C PRO A 113 1.07 -2.11 10.21
N LEU A 114 0.49 -2.43 9.05
CA LEU A 114 1.20 -2.41 7.78
C LEU A 114 1.62 -1.00 7.33
N LEU A 115 0.91 0.05 7.73
CA LEU A 115 1.33 1.42 7.44
C LEU A 115 2.61 1.76 8.22
N HIS A 116 2.64 1.45 9.51
CA HIS A 116 3.80 1.66 10.37
C HIS A 116 5.00 0.82 9.92
N TYR A 117 4.77 -0.46 9.58
CA TYR A 117 5.80 -1.33 9.04
C TYR A 117 6.45 -0.74 7.77
N ASN A 118 5.65 -0.30 6.80
CA ASN A 118 6.18 0.31 5.58
C ASN A 118 6.86 1.66 5.84
N LEU A 119 6.35 2.48 6.76
CA LEU A 119 7.03 3.70 7.20
C LEU A 119 8.39 3.40 7.81
N SER A 120 8.48 2.39 8.67
CA SER A 120 9.72 1.94 9.26
C SER A 120 10.76 1.56 8.19
N CYS A 121 10.36 0.76 7.19
CA CYS A 121 11.19 0.42 6.04
C CYS A 121 11.73 1.68 5.33
N TYR A 122 10.84 2.63 5.04
CA TYR A 122 11.24 3.81 4.27
C TYR A 122 12.10 4.79 5.11
N TRP A 123 11.90 4.89 6.41
CA TRP A 123 12.79 5.63 7.31
C TRP A 123 14.18 4.99 7.41
N SER A 124 14.26 3.64 7.38
CA SER A 124 15.53 2.93 7.30
C SER A 124 16.28 3.29 6.01
N LEU A 125 15.60 3.23 4.86
CA LEU A 125 16.18 3.54 3.55
C LEU A 125 16.68 4.98 3.40
N VAL A 126 16.09 5.95 4.11
CA VAL A 126 16.57 7.33 4.11
C VAL A 126 17.60 7.60 5.21
N GLY A 127 18.05 6.57 5.95
CA GLY A 127 19.08 6.67 6.97
C GLY A 127 18.62 7.35 8.26
N ASN A 128 17.36 7.20 8.63
CA ASN A 128 16.83 7.70 9.91
C ASN A 128 16.47 6.53 10.84
N PRO A 129 17.43 5.93 11.55
CA PRO A 129 17.21 4.76 12.39
C PRO A 129 16.22 5.03 13.52
N THR A 130 16.23 6.21 14.12
CA THR A 130 15.32 6.53 15.23
C THR A 130 13.87 6.42 14.78
N LYS A 131 13.49 7.12 13.71
CA LYS A 131 12.11 7.03 13.18
C LYS A 131 11.76 5.65 12.65
N SER A 132 12.74 4.94 12.07
CA SER A 132 12.53 3.56 11.63
C SER A 132 12.16 2.68 12.83
N LEU A 133 12.88 2.75 13.93
CA LEU A 133 12.62 1.94 15.12
C LEU A 133 11.34 2.33 15.84
N ASP A 134 11.03 3.63 15.91
CA ASP A 134 9.76 4.11 16.50
C ASP A 134 8.54 3.51 15.75
N GLU A 135 8.56 3.58 14.42
CA GLU A 135 7.47 3.04 13.60
C GLU A 135 7.42 1.51 13.63
N LEU A 136 8.58 0.84 13.67
CA LEU A 136 8.65 -0.61 13.79
C LEU A 136 8.10 -1.11 15.13
N ALA A 137 8.40 -0.40 16.22
CA ALA A 137 7.86 -0.72 17.54
C ALA A 137 6.34 -0.68 17.55
N ILE A 138 5.74 0.37 16.96
CA ILE A 138 4.28 0.49 16.84
C ILE A 138 3.73 -0.65 15.98
N ALA A 139 4.36 -0.94 14.84
CA ALA A 139 3.90 -2.02 13.96
C ALA A 139 3.86 -3.38 14.67
N LEU A 140 4.91 -3.70 15.46
CA LEU A 140 5.03 -4.96 16.19
C LEU A 140 4.15 -5.04 17.44
N ASP A 141 3.81 -3.89 18.05
CA ASP A 141 2.83 -3.83 19.13
C ASP A 141 1.41 -4.10 18.61
N LEU A 142 1.09 -3.59 17.42
CA LEU A 142 -0.20 -3.78 16.76
C LEU A 142 -0.35 -5.18 16.13
N ASP A 143 0.72 -5.73 15.57
CA ASP A 143 0.75 -7.03 14.90
C ASP A 143 2.11 -7.71 15.10
N PRO A 144 2.26 -8.54 16.14
CA PRO A 144 3.50 -9.25 16.44
C PRO A 144 3.98 -10.20 15.32
N ASP A 145 3.08 -10.69 14.48
CA ASP A 145 3.39 -11.65 13.40
C ASP A 145 4.21 -11.00 12.27
N LEU A 146 4.25 -9.67 12.22
CA LEU A 146 5.12 -8.93 11.30
C LEU A 146 6.62 -9.21 11.53
N ARG A 147 7.02 -9.75 12.72
CA ARG A 147 8.41 -10.16 12.97
C ARG A 147 8.94 -11.14 11.93
N ASP A 148 8.11 -12.06 11.48
CA ASP A 148 8.52 -13.08 10.52
C ASP A 148 8.95 -12.49 9.16
N ARG A 149 8.46 -11.30 8.84
CA ARG A 149 8.81 -10.59 7.59
C ARG A 149 10.14 -9.85 7.68
N ILE A 150 10.57 -9.45 8.88
CA ILE A 150 11.72 -8.55 9.10
C ILE A 150 13.02 -9.21 8.63
N ALA A 151 13.19 -10.51 8.90
CA ALA A 151 14.41 -11.25 8.57
C ALA A 151 14.74 -11.20 7.07
N ALA A 152 13.71 -11.27 6.21
CA ALA A 152 13.83 -11.28 4.76
C ALA A 152 13.69 -9.89 4.10
N GLU A 153 13.40 -8.84 4.88
CA GLU A 153 13.14 -7.49 4.34
C GLU A 153 14.45 -6.70 4.17
N PRO A 154 14.93 -6.47 2.93
CA PRO A 154 16.18 -5.79 2.69
C PRO A 154 16.15 -4.29 3.03
N ASP A 155 14.97 -3.70 3.15
CA ASP A 155 14.83 -2.29 3.50
C ASP A 155 15.36 -1.98 4.90
N PHE A 156 15.53 -3.00 5.76
CA PHE A 156 16.12 -2.87 7.10
C PHE A 156 17.63 -3.07 7.14
N ASP A 157 18.31 -3.35 6.03
CA ASP A 157 19.75 -3.66 6.05
C ASP A 157 20.59 -2.55 6.70
N ALA A 158 20.20 -1.28 6.52
CA ALA A 158 20.89 -0.15 7.12
C ALA A 158 20.77 -0.08 8.66
N VAL A 159 19.79 -0.74 9.25
CA VAL A 159 19.52 -0.70 10.70
C VAL A 159 19.75 -2.05 11.42
N ARG A 160 20.05 -3.14 10.69
CA ARG A 160 20.22 -4.49 11.28
C ARG A 160 21.27 -4.57 12.38
N GLY A 161 22.36 -3.82 12.26
CA GLY A 161 23.43 -3.77 13.29
C GLY A 161 23.13 -2.80 14.43
N ASN A 162 21.97 -2.21 14.53
CA ASN A 162 21.59 -1.35 15.63
C ASN A 162 21.10 -2.20 16.82
N PRO A 163 21.68 -2.03 18.05
CA PRO A 163 21.28 -2.83 19.21
C PRO A 163 19.81 -2.72 19.59
N ASP A 164 19.17 -1.58 19.31
CA ASP A 164 17.75 -1.39 19.57
C ASP A 164 16.89 -2.16 18.55
N PHE A 165 17.34 -2.23 17.29
CA PHE A 165 16.71 -3.06 16.27
C PHE A 165 16.77 -4.54 16.66
N GLU A 166 17.95 -5.03 17.07
CA GLU A 166 18.14 -6.41 17.48
C GLU A 166 17.24 -6.78 18.67
N ARG A 167 17.14 -5.91 19.68
CA ARG A 167 16.22 -6.10 20.82
C ARG A 167 14.76 -6.14 20.41
N LEU A 168 14.35 -5.22 19.53
CA LEU A 168 12.96 -5.07 19.09
C LEU A 168 12.50 -6.27 18.25
N THR A 169 13.43 -6.80 17.45
CA THR A 169 13.12 -7.91 16.50
C THR A 169 13.45 -9.30 17.06
N ALA A 170 14.05 -9.37 18.26
CA ALA A 170 14.30 -10.64 18.91
C ALA A 170 13.01 -11.48 19.04
N PRO A 171 13.12 -12.80 18.91
CA PRO A 171 11.98 -13.68 19.17
C PRO A 171 11.42 -13.44 20.57
N GLY A 172 10.12 -13.27 20.67
CA GLY A 172 9.47 -13.22 21.98
C GLY A 172 9.74 -14.50 22.78
N PRO A 173 9.58 -14.49 24.12
CA PRO A 173 9.67 -15.70 24.90
C PRO A 173 8.72 -16.74 24.33
N ALA A 174 9.21 -17.99 24.17
CA ALA A 174 8.39 -19.09 23.69
C ALA A 174 7.11 -19.19 24.53
N PRO A 175 5.94 -19.46 23.93
CA PRO A 175 4.72 -19.66 24.69
C PRO A 175 4.98 -20.78 25.72
N LEU A 176 4.63 -20.50 26.98
CA LEU A 176 4.70 -21.50 28.04
C LEU A 176 3.84 -22.70 27.64
N ALA A 177 4.47 -23.85 27.47
CA ALA A 177 3.83 -25.11 27.13
C ALA A 177 2.86 -25.60 28.22
#